data_3909c71f5a16b728b249a8b96f6f657e
#
_entry.id   3909c71f5a16b728b249a8b96f6f657e
#
_cell.length_a   1.000
_cell.length_b   1.000
_cell.length_c   1.000
_cell.angle_alpha   90.00
_cell.angle_beta   90.00
_cell.angle_gamma   90.00
#
_symmetry.space_group_name_H-M   'P 1'
#
loop_
_entity.id
_entity.type
_entity.pdbx_description
1 polymer ?
#
loop_
_entity_poly.entity_id
_entity_poly.type
_entity_poly.pdbx_seq_one_letter_code
_entity_poly.pdbx_strand_id
1 'polypeptide(L)'
;MTDHILQAYREVEMAMERYTMVLDEHVAALQSTEPIDQERLERMTHGAKAMRDSSLIYLSYAKFIACSMPESPDLVEDDLQG
;
A
#
# COMPACT_ATOMS: atom_id res chain seq x y z
N MET A 1 19.21 9.36 12.69
CA MET A 1 18.17 8.45 13.14
C MET A 1 16.95 8.50 12.25
N THR A 2 16.41 9.70 12.03
CA THR A 2 15.28 9.86 11.11
C THR A 2 15.62 9.42 9.70
N ASP A 3 16.88 9.53 9.30
CA ASP A 3 17.29 9.15 7.95
C ASP A 3 17.11 7.67 7.67
N HIS A 4 17.38 6.83 8.66
CA HIS A 4 17.21 5.38 8.52
C HIS A 4 15.74 5.02 8.36
N ILE A 5 14.88 5.67 9.12
CA ILE A 5 13.44 5.43 9.03
C ILE A 5 12.91 5.91 7.69
N LEU A 6 13.34 7.09 7.25
CA LEU A 6 12.91 7.63 5.97
C LEU A 6 13.36 6.75 4.81
N GLN A 7 14.59 6.26 4.85
CA GLN A 7 15.09 5.38 3.81
C GLN A 7 14.30 4.07 3.77
N ALA A 8 14.05 3.48 4.94
CA ALA A 8 13.26 2.25 5.01
C ALA A 8 11.84 2.49 4.52
N TYR A 9 11.24 3.63 4.85
CA TYR A 9 9.93 3.99 4.33
C TYR A 9 9.92 4.04 2.81
N ARG A 10 10.91 4.68 2.21
CA ARG A 10 10.99 4.78 0.75
C ARG A 10 11.11 3.43 0.09
N GLU A 11 11.85 2.53 0.70
CA GLU A 11 11.98 1.17 0.19
C GLU A 11 10.65 0.42 0.23
N VAL A 12 9.92 0.58 1.34
CA VAL A 12 8.58 -0.02 1.46
C VAL A 12 7.63 0.59 0.43
N GLU A 13 7.66 1.90 0.29
CA GLU A 13 6.79 2.59 -0.67
C GLU A 13 7.04 2.07 -2.09
N MET A 14 8.29 1.99 -2.50
CA MET A 14 8.63 1.49 -3.83
C MET A 14 8.22 0.03 -4.02
N ALA A 15 8.44 -0.78 -2.99
CA ALA A 15 8.06 -2.19 -3.04
C ALA A 15 6.55 -2.36 -3.16
N MET A 16 5.79 -1.56 -2.44
CA MET A 16 4.32 -1.61 -2.50
C MET A 16 3.80 -1.12 -3.84
N GLU A 17 4.38 -0.07 -4.39
CA GLU A 17 4.01 0.41 -5.71
C GLU A 17 4.26 -0.66 -6.77
N ARG A 18 5.40 -1.31 -6.69
CA ARG A 18 5.74 -2.38 -7.62
C ARG A 18 4.78 -3.55 -7.47
N TYR A 19 4.47 -3.92 -6.24
CA TYR A 19 3.58 -5.04 -5.97
C TYR A 19 2.18 -4.77 -6.51
N THR A 20 1.63 -3.59 -6.26
CA THR A 20 0.31 -3.23 -6.77
C THR A 20 0.30 -3.18 -8.29
N MET A 21 1.37 -2.70 -8.90
CA MET A 21 1.48 -2.69 -10.35
C MET A 21 1.47 -4.11 -10.93
N VAL A 22 2.21 -5.03 -10.31
CA VAL A 22 2.24 -6.43 -10.74
C VAL A 22 0.87 -7.07 -10.62
N LEU A 23 0.15 -6.76 -9.52
CA LEU A 23 -1.22 -7.27 -9.35
C LEU A 23 -2.16 -6.74 -10.44
N ASP A 24 -2.06 -5.45 -10.76
CA ASP A 24 -2.88 -4.85 -11.81
C ASP A 24 -2.59 -5.47 -13.17
N GLU A 25 -1.33 -5.71 -13.47
CA GLU A 25 -0.94 -6.39 -14.70
C GLU A 25 -1.51 -7.81 -14.77
N HIS A 26 -1.49 -8.50 -13.66
CA HIS A 26 -2.04 -9.85 -13.59
C HIS A 26 -3.54 -9.85 -13.80
N VAL A 27 -4.25 -8.91 -13.20
CA VAL A 27 -5.69 -8.75 -13.43
C VAL A 27 -5.95 -8.48 -14.91
N ALA A 28 -5.19 -7.59 -15.53
CA ALA A 28 -5.34 -7.28 -16.95
C ALA A 28 -5.11 -8.53 -17.82
N ALA A 29 -4.10 -9.34 -17.46
CA ALA A 29 -3.82 -10.57 -18.17
C ALA A 29 -4.97 -11.57 -18.06
N LEU A 30 -5.57 -11.68 -16.88
CA LEU A 30 -6.74 -12.56 -16.70
C LEU A 30 -7.94 -12.10 -17.51
N GLN A 31 -8.13 -10.79 -17.65
CA GLN A 31 -9.20 -10.24 -18.46
C GLN A 31 -9.02 -10.51 -19.94
N SER A 32 -7.77 -10.64 -20.39
CA SER A 32 -7.44 -10.79 -21.79
C SER A 32 -7.26 -12.25 -22.22
N THR A 33 -7.15 -13.17 -21.29
CA THR A 33 -6.90 -14.59 -21.58
C THR A 33 -8.21 -15.33 -21.75
N GLU A 34 -8.37 -16.00 -22.87
CA GLU A 34 -9.58 -16.80 -23.12
C GLU A 34 -9.26 -18.29 -22.97
N PRO A 35 -10.21 -19.06 -22.42
CA PRO A 35 -11.48 -18.60 -21.83
C PRO A 35 -11.24 -17.84 -20.53
N ILE A 36 -12.11 -16.86 -20.26
CA ILE A 36 -12.00 -16.07 -19.04
C ILE A 36 -12.47 -16.89 -17.85
N ASP A 37 -11.60 -17.00 -16.85
CA ASP A 37 -11.95 -17.61 -15.57
C ASP A 37 -12.52 -16.50 -14.66
N GLN A 38 -13.83 -16.36 -14.67
CA GLN A 38 -14.52 -15.30 -13.97
C GLN A 38 -14.27 -15.32 -12.46
N GLU A 39 -14.29 -16.50 -11.88
CA GLU A 39 -14.08 -16.64 -10.45
C GLU A 39 -12.69 -16.18 -10.04
N ARG A 40 -11.68 -16.58 -10.79
CA ARG A 40 -10.30 -16.19 -10.50
C ARG A 40 -10.12 -14.69 -10.74
N LEU A 41 -10.72 -14.17 -11.80
CA LEU A 41 -10.67 -12.74 -12.12
C LEU A 41 -11.27 -11.91 -11.00
N GLU A 42 -12.45 -12.32 -10.49
CA GLU A 42 -13.09 -11.61 -9.39
C GLU A 42 -12.25 -11.62 -8.13
N ARG A 43 -11.69 -12.78 -7.78
CA ARG A 43 -10.83 -12.90 -6.61
C ARG A 43 -9.61 -12.02 -6.72
N MET A 44 -8.97 -12.01 -7.88
CA MET A 44 -7.79 -11.20 -8.09
C MET A 44 -8.11 -9.72 -8.08
N THR A 45 -9.24 -9.33 -8.66
CA THR A 45 -9.67 -7.94 -8.68
C THR A 45 -9.95 -7.44 -7.26
N HIS A 46 -10.66 -8.23 -6.46
CA HIS A 46 -10.93 -7.89 -5.06
C HIS A 46 -9.64 -7.85 -4.25
N GLY A 47 -8.76 -8.83 -4.45
CA GLY A 47 -7.50 -8.87 -3.74
C GLY A 47 -6.61 -7.68 -4.06
N ALA A 48 -6.51 -7.32 -5.34
CA ALA A 48 -5.70 -6.18 -5.76
C ALA A 48 -6.23 -4.88 -5.17
N LYS A 49 -7.56 -4.72 -5.14
CA LYS A 49 -8.17 -3.54 -4.54
C LYS A 49 -7.92 -3.47 -3.04
N ALA A 50 -8.08 -4.60 -2.36
CA ALA A 50 -7.83 -4.68 -0.92
C ALA A 50 -6.38 -4.35 -0.58
N MET A 51 -5.45 -4.86 -1.37
CA MET A 51 -4.02 -4.56 -1.17
C MET A 51 -3.72 -3.08 -1.40
N ARG A 52 -4.32 -2.50 -2.44
CA ARG A 52 -4.11 -1.08 -2.72
C ARG A 52 -4.65 -0.22 -1.58
N ASP A 53 -5.87 -0.50 -1.13
CA ASP A 53 -6.49 0.27 -0.05
C ASP A 53 -5.70 0.13 1.24
N SER A 54 -5.30 -1.09 1.58
CA SER A 54 -4.52 -1.35 2.80
C SER A 54 -3.14 -0.71 2.73
N SER A 55 -2.48 -0.78 1.57
CA SER A 55 -1.15 -0.19 1.43
C SER A 55 -1.17 1.31 1.59
N LEU A 56 -2.22 1.99 1.12
CA LEU A 56 -2.36 3.42 1.31
C LEU A 56 -2.44 3.78 2.79
N ILE A 57 -3.16 2.98 3.57
CA ILE A 57 -3.26 3.19 5.01
C ILE A 57 -1.90 3.00 5.67
N TYR A 58 -1.24 1.89 5.40
CA TYR A 58 0.07 1.60 5.99
C TYR A 58 1.11 2.63 5.58
N LEU A 59 1.12 3.01 4.32
CA LEU A 59 2.07 3.99 3.83
C LEU A 59 1.82 5.37 4.43
N SER A 60 0.57 5.73 4.70
CA SER A 60 0.26 6.98 5.38
C SER A 60 0.85 7.01 6.77
N TYR A 61 0.71 5.93 7.52
CA TYR A 61 1.32 5.81 8.84
C TYR A 61 2.84 5.83 8.76
N ALA A 62 3.39 5.05 7.84
CA ALA A 62 4.83 4.95 7.68
C ALA A 62 5.42 6.31 7.30
N LYS A 63 4.75 7.04 6.43
CA LYS A 63 5.18 8.36 6.02
C LYS A 63 5.12 9.34 7.19
N PHE A 64 4.06 9.26 7.98
CA PHE A 64 3.91 10.12 9.15
C PHE A 64 5.08 9.92 10.11
N ILE A 65 5.41 8.68 10.41
CA ILE A 65 6.51 8.36 11.30
C ILE A 65 7.85 8.83 10.72
N ALA A 66 8.05 8.61 9.42
CA ALA A 66 9.34 8.91 8.78
C ALA A 66 9.58 10.41 8.58
N CYS A 67 8.52 11.14 8.26
CA CYS A 67 8.67 12.54 7.82
C CYS A 67 8.12 13.57 8.80
N SER A 68 7.12 13.19 9.58
CA SER A 68 6.34 14.15 10.36
C SER A 68 6.14 13.73 11.80
N MET A 69 6.83 12.69 12.24
CA MET A 69 6.63 12.19 13.58
C MET A 69 6.88 13.30 14.61
N PRO A 70 5.87 13.64 15.40
CA PRO A 70 6.03 14.67 16.41
C PRO A 70 6.89 14.16 17.58
N GLU A 71 7.52 15.09 18.27
CA GLU A 71 8.28 14.76 19.45
C GLU A 71 7.38 14.32 20.60
N SER A 72 6.16 14.82 20.61
CA SER A 72 5.20 14.53 21.67
C SER A 72 4.24 13.42 21.25
N PRO A 73 4.10 12.35 22.05
CA PRO A 73 3.09 11.33 21.77
C PRO A 73 1.67 11.86 21.72
N ASP A 74 1.40 12.93 22.45
CA ASP A 74 0.07 13.53 22.47
C ASP A 74 -0.36 14.01 21.09
N LEU A 75 0.59 14.54 20.33
CA LEU A 75 0.30 15.00 18.96
C LEU A 75 -0.03 13.83 18.04
N VAL A 76 0.61 12.69 18.27
CA VAL A 76 0.31 11.48 17.51
C VAL A 76 -1.11 11.00 17.79
N GLU A 77 -1.52 11.00 19.06
CA GLU A 77 -2.86 10.58 19.45
C GLU A 77 -3.91 11.50 18.85
N ASP A 78 -3.67 12.80 18.84
CA ASP A 78 -4.61 13.76 18.26
C ASP A 78 -4.80 13.50 16.77
N ASP A 79 -3.73 13.23 16.05
CA ASP A 79 -3.81 12.91 14.63
C ASP A 79 -4.59 11.62 14.37
N LEU A 80 -4.39 10.63 15.21
CA LEU A 80 -5.08 9.36 15.06
C LEU A 80 -6.57 9.47 15.37
N GLN A 81 -6.93 10.35 16.28
CA GLN A 81 -8.34 10.57 16.65
C GLN A 81 -9.04 11.54 15.73
N GLY A 82 -8.30 12.43 15.15
CA GLY A 82 -8.81 13.42 14.23
C GLY A 82 -8.96 12.87 12.85
#